data_c9893a90dab3d78ebb88df5b679d4a2f
#
_entry.id   c9893a90dab3d78ebb88df5b679d4a2f
#
_cell.length_a   1.000
_cell.length_b   1.000
_cell.length_c   1.000
_cell.angle_alpha   90.00
_cell.angle_beta   90.00
_cell.angle_gamma   90.00
#
_symmetry.space_group_name_H-M   'P 1'
#
loop_
_entity.id
_entity.type
_entity.pdbx_description
1 polymer ?
#
loop_
_entity_poly.entity_id
_entity_poly.type
_entity_poly.pdbx_seq_one_letter_code
_entity_poly.pdbx_strand_id
1 'polypeptide(L)'
;MDGSPDGVSVYDPALGLIHNINANEYQLDREFELGRMRIAVSADLLQTTGADGLHCKRLRDDLFVGLDGSEANLGVTAFAPSLRHESYETRRQGYLKAVENLPGIKRGILSDAEAVSKTATEINSSAGDYSLSIIDFQTLWY
;
A
#
# COMPACT_ATOMS: atom_id res chain seq x y z
N MET A 1 -20.16 2.10 26.75
CA MET A 1 -21.19 3.07 26.26
C MET A 1 -20.71 4.44 26.68
N ASP A 2 -20.48 5.32 25.75
CA ASP A 2 -19.95 6.68 26.04
C ASP A 2 -21.04 7.71 26.39
N GLY A 3 -22.30 7.29 26.49
CA GLY A 3 -23.42 8.15 26.83
C GLY A 3 -23.87 9.11 25.71
N SER A 4 -23.38 8.94 24.48
CA SER A 4 -23.84 9.74 23.36
C SER A 4 -25.26 9.34 22.96
N PRO A 5 -26.20 10.28 22.84
CA PRO A 5 -27.58 9.99 22.41
C PRO A 5 -27.66 9.57 20.94
N ASP A 6 -26.65 9.89 20.16
CA ASP A 6 -26.63 9.63 18.71
C ASP A 6 -25.97 8.28 18.34
N GLY A 7 -25.49 7.54 19.34
CA GLY A 7 -24.72 6.31 19.15
C GLY A 7 -23.29 6.58 18.65
N VAL A 8 -22.41 5.60 18.82
CA VAL A 8 -21.03 5.64 18.36
C VAL A 8 -20.79 4.49 17.39
N SER A 9 -20.12 4.78 16.29
CA SER A 9 -19.76 3.75 15.30
C SER A 9 -18.87 2.67 15.94
N VAL A 10 -19.12 1.41 15.62
CA VAL A 10 -18.28 0.26 16.02
C VAL A 10 -16.82 0.45 15.57
N TYR A 11 -16.61 1.18 14.50
CA TYR A 11 -15.28 1.46 13.94
C TYR A 11 -14.61 2.71 14.52
N ASP A 12 -15.30 3.47 15.34
CA ASP A 12 -14.76 4.72 15.88
C ASP A 12 -13.37 4.56 16.53
N PRO A 13 -13.13 3.55 17.38
CA PRO A 13 -11.80 3.32 17.94
C PRO A 13 -10.72 2.97 16.89
N ALA A 14 -11.14 2.47 15.74
CA ALA A 14 -10.24 2.03 14.67
C ALA A 14 -9.98 3.10 13.58
N LEU A 15 -10.66 4.25 13.62
CA LEU A 15 -10.57 5.28 12.58
C LEU A 15 -9.13 5.72 12.31
N GLY A 16 -8.31 5.91 13.35
CA GLY A 16 -6.91 6.28 13.20
C GLY A 16 -6.09 5.21 12.47
N LEU A 17 -6.37 3.94 12.73
CA LEU A 17 -5.69 2.83 12.05
C LEU A 17 -6.14 2.69 10.59
N ILE A 18 -7.41 2.89 10.31
CA ILE A 18 -7.95 2.89 8.94
C ILE A 18 -7.30 4.02 8.13
N HIS A 19 -7.15 5.20 8.73
CA HIS A 19 -6.43 6.30 8.10
C HIS A 19 -4.97 5.96 7.80
N ASN A 20 -4.29 5.27 8.72
CA ASN A 20 -2.92 4.82 8.52
C ASN A 20 -2.80 3.76 7.41
N ILE A 21 -3.80 2.88 7.24
CA ILE A 21 -3.86 1.94 6.12
C ILE A 21 -3.93 2.71 4.81
N ASN A 22 -4.84 3.67 4.68
CA ASN A 22 -4.96 4.49 3.47
C ASN A 22 -3.66 5.25 3.16
N ALA A 23 -3.00 5.80 4.17
CA ALA A 23 -1.72 6.48 4.00
C ALA A 23 -0.61 5.51 3.54
N ASN A 24 -0.62 4.28 4.05
CA ASN A 24 0.32 3.23 3.64
C ASN A 24 0.12 2.83 2.18
N GLU A 25 -1.12 2.62 1.73
CA GLU A 25 -1.45 2.32 0.33
C GLU A 25 -1.00 3.47 -0.60
N TYR A 26 -1.32 4.71 -0.24
CA TYR A 26 -0.88 5.87 -1.01
C TYR A 26 0.65 5.94 -1.14
N GLN A 27 1.39 5.65 -0.06
CA GLN A 27 2.85 5.63 -0.08
C GLN A 27 3.39 4.51 -0.96
N LEU A 28 2.76 3.34 -0.94
CA LEU A 28 3.12 2.21 -1.80
C LEU A 28 2.92 2.54 -3.27
N ASP A 29 1.77 3.08 -3.65
CA ASP A 29 1.48 3.52 -5.02
C ASP A 29 2.51 4.55 -5.49
N ARG A 30 2.82 5.52 -4.63
CA ARG A 30 3.84 6.53 -4.94
C ARG A 30 5.23 5.92 -5.10
N GLU A 31 5.58 4.91 -4.31
CA GLU A 31 6.85 4.20 -4.47
C GLU A 31 6.94 3.49 -5.81
N PHE A 32 5.85 2.86 -6.26
CA PHE A 32 5.78 2.26 -7.59
C PHE A 32 5.90 3.29 -8.71
N GLU A 33 5.27 4.44 -8.56
CA GLU A 33 5.39 5.54 -9.54
C GLU A 33 6.82 6.08 -9.62
N LEU A 34 7.45 6.34 -8.49
CA LEU A 34 8.81 6.88 -8.41
C LEU A 34 9.86 5.82 -8.73
N GLY A 35 9.58 4.56 -8.43
CA GLY A 35 10.47 3.41 -8.66
C GLY A 35 10.47 2.90 -10.10
N ARG A 36 9.78 3.56 -11.03
CA ARG A 36 9.84 3.19 -12.44
C ARG A 36 11.27 3.27 -12.95
N MET A 37 11.68 2.22 -13.66
CA MET A 37 12.97 2.21 -14.32
C MET A 37 13.11 3.41 -15.26
N ARG A 38 14.23 4.12 -15.17
CA ARG A 38 14.58 5.22 -16.05
C ARG A 38 15.99 5.05 -16.58
N ILE A 39 16.19 5.46 -17.80
CA ILE A 39 17.49 5.42 -18.44
C ILE A 39 17.97 6.86 -18.64
N ALA A 40 19.01 7.24 -17.92
CA ALA A 40 19.66 8.52 -18.08
C ALA A 40 20.58 8.48 -19.30
N VAL A 41 20.39 9.41 -20.20
CA VAL A 41 21.20 9.58 -21.42
C VAL A 41 21.56 11.05 -21.60
N SER A 42 22.58 11.33 -22.40
CA SER A 42 22.86 12.71 -22.76
C SER A 42 21.67 13.33 -23.50
N ALA A 43 21.34 14.58 -23.17
CA ALA A 43 20.23 15.33 -23.79
C ALA A 43 20.37 15.38 -25.32
N ASP A 44 21.59 15.43 -25.83
CA ASP A 44 21.87 15.46 -27.27
C ASP A 44 21.43 14.17 -27.99
N LEU A 45 21.43 13.04 -27.29
CA LEU A 45 20.98 11.75 -27.85
C LEU A 45 19.45 11.67 -27.96
N LEU A 46 18.73 12.47 -27.20
CA LEU A 46 17.26 12.53 -27.22
C LEU A 46 16.73 13.41 -28.35
N GLN A 47 17.57 14.27 -28.93
CA GLN A 47 17.19 15.22 -29.96
C GLN A 47 17.70 14.74 -31.33
N THR A 48 16.83 14.68 -32.29
CA THR A 48 17.19 14.53 -33.70
C THR A 48 16.78 15.79 -34.46
N THR A 49 17.66 16.29 -35.30
CA THR A 49 17.30 17.35 -36.25
C THR A 49 16.55 16.68 -37.40
N GLY A 50 15.27 17.02 -37.55
CA GLY A 50 14.51 16.65 -38.74
C GLY A 50 15.01 17.33 -40.00
N ALA A 51 14.55 16.87 -41.18
CA ALA A 51 14.87 17.51 -42.47
C ALA A 51 14.50 19.00 -42.53
N ASP A 52 13.58 19.44 -41.66
CA ASP A 52 13.11 20.81 -41.55
C ASP A 52 13.94 21.66 -40.57
N GLY A 53 15.05 21.19 -40.06
CA GLY A 53 15.87 21.87 -39.05
C GLY A 53 15.26 21.92 -37.65
N LEU A 54 14.10 21.29 -37.44
CA LEU A 54 13.44 21.21 -36.14
C LEU A 54 13.98 20.03 -35.33
N HIS A 55 14.25 20.29 -34.03
CA HIS A 55 14.65 19.25 -33.10
C HIS A 55 13.42 18.40 -32.66
N CYS A 56 13.42 17.14 -32.98
CA CYS A 56 12.36 16.20 -32.57
C CYS A 56 12.88 15.22 -31.53
N LYS A 57 12.13 14.99 -30.47
CA LYS A 57 12.41 13.93 -29.51
C LYS A 57 12.16 12.57 -30.16
N ARG A 58 13.16 11.71 -30.13
CA ARG A 58 13.12 10.38 -30.76
C ARG A 58 12.81 9.25 -29.77
N LEU A 59 13.02 9.49 -28.48
CA LEU A 59 12.87 8.48 -27.44
C LEU A 59 11.70 8.84 -26.50
N ARG A 60 11.12 7.80 -25.90
CA ARG A 60 9.96 7.96 -24.99
C ARG A 60 10.36 8.68 -23.70
N ASP A 61 9.67 9.77 -23.39
CA ASP A 61 9.91 10.60 -22.20
C ASP A 61 9.66 9.88 -20.86
N ASP A 62 8.88 8.81 -20.88
CA ASP A 62 8.55 8.02 -19.69
C ASP A 62 9.69 7.07 -19.25
N LEU A 63 10.56 6.69 -20.19
CA LEU A 63 11.68 5.79 -19.96
C LEU A 63 13.03 6.51 -19.94
N PHE A 64 13.21 7.52 -20.80
CA PHE A 64 14.49 8.20 -20.99
C PHE A 64 14.48 9.58 -20.35
N VAL A 65 15.52 9.88 -19.57
CA VAL A 65 15.73 11.21 -18.97
C VAL A 65 16.99 11.80 -19.58
N GLY A 66 16.84 12.96 -20.22
CA GLY A 66 17.98 13.74 -20.74
C GLY A 66 18.68 14.46 -19.59
N LEU A 67 19.98 14.23 -19.43
CA LEU A 67 20.82 15.01 -18.52
C LEU A 67 21.63 16.01 -19.36
N ASP A 68 21.50 17.26 -18.98
CA ASP A 68 22.30 18.35 -19.56
C ASP A 68 23.57 18.48 -18.73
N GLY A 69 24.70 18.12 -19.31
CA GLY A 69 26.00 18.18 -18.64
C GLY A 69 27.12 18.37 -19.63
N SER A 70 27.99 19.34 -19.35
CA SER A 70 29.18 19.65 -20.15
C SER A 70 30.30 18.60 -20.11
N GLU A 71 30.09 17.51 -19.41
CA GLU A 71 31.07 16.43 -19.35
C GLU A 71 30.79 15.37 -20.41
N ALA A 72 31.72 15.25 -21.34
CA ALA A 72 31.68 14.38 -22.52
C ALA A 72 31.61 12.86 -22.22
N ASN A 73 31.20 12.47 -21.03
CA ASN A 73 31.23 11.09 -20.56
C ASN A 73 29.95 10.63 -19.85
N LEU A 74 28.80 11.25 -20.14
CA LEU A 74 27.52 10.71 -19.72
C LEU A 74 27.21 9.44 -20.55
N GLY A 75 27.75 8.32 -20.09
CA GLY A 75 27.34 7.02 -20.58
C GLY A 75 25.86 6.77 -20.27
N VAL A 76 25.25 5.84 -20.97
CA VAL A 76 23.88 5.40 -20.68
C VAL A 76 23.85 4.78 -19.27
N THR A 77 23.13 5.40 -18.35
CA THR A 77 22.99 4.88 -16.99
C THR A 77 21.53 4.46 -16.74
N ALA A 78 21.33 3.18 -16.46
CA ALA A 78 20.03 2.66 -16.07
C ALA A 78 19.84 2.85 -14.56
N PHE A 79 18.77 3.52 -14.19
CA PHE A 79 18.35 3.70 -12.80
C PHE A 79 17.11 2.85 -12.55
N ALA A 80 17.29 1.76 -11.80
CA ALA A 80 16.22 0.86 -11.39
C ALA A 80 16.30 0.63 -9.87
N PRO A 81 15.65 1.48 -9.06
CA PRO A 81 15.67 1.33 -7.61
C PRO A 81 14.94 0.05 -7.20
N SER A 82 15.41 -0.59 -6.12
CA SER A 82 14.70 -1.69 -5.51
C SER A 82 13.45 -1.17 -4.78
N LEU A 83 12.30 -1.76 -5.06
CA LEU A 83 11.04 -1.41 -4.40
C LEU A 83 10.96 -2.05 -3.01
N ARG A 84 10.45 -1.32 -2.03
CA ARG A 84 10.28 -1.77 -0.63
C ARG A 84 8.88 -2.31 -0.36
N HIS A 85 8.23 -2.92 -1.36
CA HIS A 85 6.85 -3.38 -1.29
C HIS A 85 6.58 -4.33 -0.12
N GLU A 86 7.52 -5.22 0.21
CA GLU A 86 7.38 -6.16 1.34
C GLU A 86 7.23 -5.44 2.69
N SER A 87 7.95 -4.32 2.87
CA SER A 87 7.86 -3.52 4.10
C SER A 87 6.49 -2.86 4.23
N TYR A 88 5.92 -2.37 3.13
CA TYR A 88 4.58 -1.79 3.10
C TYR A 88 3.51 -2.85 3.35
N GLU A 89 3.65 -4.03 2.75
CA GLU A 89 2.72 -5.15 2.94
C GLU A 89 2.74 -5.64 4.40
N THR A 90 3.91 -5.83 4.99
CA THR A 90 4.06 -6.22 6.39
C THR A 90 3.39 -5.18 7.32
N ARG A 91 3.59 -3.89 7.03
CA ARG A 91 2.98 -2.80 7.79
C ARG A 91 1.47 -2.78 7.64
N ARG A 92 0.94 -2.98 6.43
CA ARG A 92 -0.50 -3.11 6.16
C ARG A 92 -1.11 -4.24 6.98
N GLN A 93 -0.51 -5.42 6.95
CA GLN A 93 -0.96 -6.56 7.73
C GLN A 93 -0.96 -6.29 9.25
N GLY A 94 0.05 -5.57 9.75
CA GLY A 94 0.08 -5.12 11.13
C GLY A 94 -1.10 -4.20 11.49
N TYR A 95 -1.43 -3.26 10.63
CA TYR A 95 -2.59 -2.38 10.85
C TYR A 95 -3.92 -3.13 10.76
N LEU A 96 -4.09 -4.05 9.81
CA LEU A 96 -5.31 -4.84 9.67
C LEU A 96 -5.54 -5.70 10.93
N LYS A 97 -4.49 -6.36 11.45
CA LYS A 97 -4.55 -7.10 12.73
C LYS A 97 -4.94 -6.19 13.91
N ALA A 98 -4.43 -4.97 13.94
CA ALA A 98 -4.78 -4.01 14.99
C ALA A 98 -6.24 -3.53 14.86
N VAL A 99 -6.74 -3.31 13.64
CA VAL A 99 -8.14 -2.96 13.37
C VAL A 99 -9.08 -4.09 13.81
N GLU A 100 -8.74 -5.35 13.54
CA GLU A 100 -9.53 -6.50 13.98
C GLU A 100 -9.67 -6.59 15.50
N ASN A 101 -8.60 -6.25 16.24
CA ASN A 101 -8.59 -6.36 17.69
C ASN A 101 -9.45 -5.30 18.40
N LEU A 102 -9.59 -4.09 17.83
CA LEU A 102 -10.30 -2.99 18.50
C LEU A 102 -11.81 -3.18 18.58
N PRO A 103 -12.53 -3.51 17.51
CA PRO A 103 -13.95 -3.79 17.54
C PRO A 103 -14.28 -5.24 17.95
N GLY A 104 -13.30 -6.05 18.34
CA GLY A 104 -13.52 -7.45 18.69
C GLY A 104 -13.85 -8.35 17.50
N ILE A 105 -13.47 -7.98 16.32
CA ILE A 105 -13.63 -8.80 15.11
C ILE A 105 -12.65 -9.99 15.17
N LYS A 106 -13.10 -11.13 14.71
CA LYS A 106 -12.24 -12.32 14.65
C LYS A 106 -11.01 -12.05 13.76
N ARG A 107 -9.84 -12.43 14.26
CA ARG A 107 -8.59 -12.37 13.48
C ARG A 107 -8.68 -13.21 12.20
N GLY A 108 -8.15 -12.66 11.11
CA GLY A 108 -8.11 -13.34 9.82
C GLY A 108 -9.36 -13.10 8.97
N ILE A 109 -10.20 -12.11 9.30
CA ILE A 109 -11.29 -11.63 8.45
C ILE A 109 -10.77 -10.55 7.49
N LEU A 110 -9.97 -9.62 8.02
CA LEU A 110 -9.37 -8.52 7.26
C LEU A 110 -7.89 -8.76 6.98
N SER A 111 -7.18 -9.30 7.97
CA SER A 111 -5.76 -9.66 7.85
C SER A 111 -5.59 -11.07 7.30
N ASP A 112 -4.40 -11.35 6.75
CA ASP A 112 -4.07 -12.71 6.35
C ASP A 112 -4.08 -13.62 7.59
N ALA A 113 -4.84 -14.70 7.49
CA ALA A 113 -4.84 -15.73 8.52
C ALA A 113 -3.44 -16.33 8.59
N GLU A 114 -2.82 -16.30 9.77
CA GLU A 114 -1.58 -17.02 9.98
C GLU A 114 -1.82 -18.49 9.62
N ALA A 115 -0.99 -19.01 8.72
CA ALA A 115 -1.05 -20.42 8.26
C ALA A 115 -0.52 -21.35 9.36
N VAL A 116 -1.11 -21.26 10.55
CA VAL A 116 -0.88 -22.20 11.63
C VAL A 116 -1.88 -23.34 11.43
N SER A 117 -1.37 -24.55 11.37
CA SER A 117 -2.23 -25.74 11.38
C SER A 117 -2.98 -25.80 12.71
N LYS A 118 -4.19 -25.24 12.72
CA LYS A 118 -5.06 -25.23 13.89
C LYS A 118 -5.70 -26.61 14.04
N THR A 119 -5.73 -27.13 15.26
CA THR A 119 -6.50 -28.30 15.56
C THR A 119 -8.01 -28.04 15.44
N ALA A 120 -8.81 -29.06 15.18
CA ALA A 120 -10.26 -28.92 15.09
C ALA A 120 -10.87 -28.24 16.35
N THR A 121 -10.27 -28.48 17.52
CA THR A 121 -10.68 -27.88 18.79
C THR A 121 -10.41 -26.36 18.82
N GLU A 122 -9.26 -25.91 18.31
CA GLU A 122 -8.92 -24.48 18.22
C GLU A 122 -9.81 -23.75 17.22
N ILE A 123 -10.17 -24.40 16.11
CA ILE A 123 -11.11 -23.86 15.13
C ILE A 123 -12.49 -23.65 15.77
N ASN A 124 -12.99 -24.63 16.50
CA ASN A 124 -14.29 -24.54 17.16
C ASN A 124 -14.29 -23.49 18.29
N SER A 125 -13.23 -23.39 19.09
CA SER A 125 -13.10 -22.34 20.11
C SER A 125 -13.11 -20.96 19.49
N SER A 126 -12.31 -20.74 18.44
CA SER A 126 -12.25 -19.45 17.77
C SER A 126 -13.57 -19.08 17.04
N ALA A 127 -14.35 -20.06 16.61
CA ALA A 127 -15.69 -19.84 16.07
C ALA A 127 -16.71 -19.46 17.16
N GLY A 128 -16.55 -20.05 18.36
CA GLY A 128 -17.38 -19.74 19.53
C GLY A 128 -17.25 -18.29 19.99
N ASP A 129 -16.04 -17.77 20.07
CA ASP A 129 -15.79 -16.38 20.48
C ASP A 129 -16.41 -15.37 19.50
N TYR A 130 -16.36 -15.66 18.20
CA TYR A 130 -17.02 -14.81 17.19
C TYR A 130 -18.54 -14.84 17.32
N SER A 131 -19.12 -16.02 17.57
CA SER A 131 -20.57 -16.15 17.78
C SER A 131 -21.04 -15.40 19.02
N LEU A 132 -20.26 -15.41 20.10
CA LEU A 132 -20.58 -14.64 21.33
C LEU A 132 -20.59 -13.14 21.05
N SER A 133 -19.63 -12.61 20.32
CA SER A 133 -19.61 -11.19 19.97
C SER A 133 -20.84 -10.79 19.14
N ILE A 134 -21.29 -11.64 18.21
CA ILE A 134 -22.51 -11.38 17.41
C ILE A 134 -23.75 -11.41 18.33
N ILE A 135 -23.84 -12.39 19.23
CA ILE A 135 -24.96 -12.52 20.17
C ILE A 135 -25.02 -11.29 21.09
N ASP A 136 -23.88 -10.83 21.59
CA ASP A 136 -23.82 -9.62 22.43
C ASP A 136 -24.30 -8.39 21.67
N PHE A 137 -23.92 -8.22 20.39
CA PHE A 137 -24.47 -7.16 19.54
C PHE A 137 -25.98 -7.29 19.35
N GLN A 138 -26.48 -8.48 19.09
CA GLN A 138 -27.91 -8.73 18.90
C GLN A 138 -28.70 -8.45 20.17
N THR A 139 -28.19 -8.80 21.36
CA THR A 139 -28.85 -8.55 22.64
C THR A 139 -28.89 -7.07 23.03
N LEU A 140 -28.01 -6.24 22.49
CA LEU A 140 -28.04 -4.79 22.69
C LEU A 140 -29.14 -4.08 21.88
N TRP A 141 -29.72 -4.73 20.87
CA TRP A 141 -30.74 -4.18 19.98
C TRP A 141 -32.17 -4.60 20.34
N TYR A 142 -32.34 -5.51 21.30
CA TYR A 142 -33.61 -5.94 21.85
C TYR A 142 -33.78 -5.46 23.29
#